data_961a780c914bd1f170df52ca94ab5750
#
_entry.id   961a780c914bd1f170df52ca94ab5750
#
_cell.length_a   1.000
_cell.length_b   1.000
_cell.length_c   1.000
_cell.angle_alpha   90.00
_cell.angle_beta   90.00
_cell.angle_gamma   90.00
#
_symmetry.space_group_name_H-M   'P 1'
#
loop_
_entity.id
_entity.type
_entity.pdbx_description
1 polymer ?
#
loop_
_entity_poly.entity_id
_entity_poly.type
_entity_poly.pdbx_seq_one_letter_code
_entity_poly.pdbx_strand_id
1 'polypeptide(L)'
;MTRIELEAYVIKWGDRYALVPREGGDVLKALVSRRVTVTVMGDIGVYIMNVKVSKNPRYGVAIYLPRRMAPTWERLHEKVLKAVIEVGDDGGY
;
A
#
# COMPACT_ATOMS: atom_id res chain seq x y z
N MET A 1 6.46 8.20 15.02
CA MET A 1 6.29 7.63 13.67
C MET A 1 6.31 6.11 13.74
N THR A 2 5.37 5.48 13.10
CA THR A 2 5.28 4.02 13.05
C THR A 2 5.71 3.56 11.66
N ARG A 3 6.54 2.54 11.61
CA ARG A 3 7.04 1.96 10.37
C ARG A 3 6.75 0.48 10.35
N ILE A 4 6.13 0.02 9.27
CA ILE A 4 5.75 -1.38 9.08
C ILE A 4 6.37 -1.87 7.78
N GLU A 5 7.06 -3.01 7.84
CA GLU A 5 7.61 -3.66 6.66
C GLU A 5 6.87 -4.97 6.44
N LEU A 6 6.44 -5.19 5.22
CA LEU A 6 5.73 -6.43 4.89
C LEU A 6 5.88 -6.74 3.40
N GLU A 7 5.55 -7.98 3.04
CA GLU A 7 5.45 -8.37 1.65
C GLU A 7 4.05 -8.09 1.14
N ALA A 8 3.97 -7.62 -0.10
CA ALA A 8 2.71 -7.20 -0.68
C ALA A 8 2.68 -7.47 -2.18
N TYR A 9 1.48 -7.39 -2.74
CA TYR A 9 1.26 -7.50 -4.18
C TYR A 9 0.60 -6.24 -4.68
N VAL A 10 0.90 -5.87 -5.93
CA VAL A 10 0.06 -4.93 -6.66
C VAL A 10 -0.95 -5.76 -7.45
N ILE A 11 -2.21 -5.50 -7.23
CA ILE A 11 -3.32 -6.19 -7.92
C ILE A 11 -4.16 -5.18 -8.68
N LYS A 12 -4.93 -5.68 -9.63
CA LYS A 12 -5.90 -4.86 -10.33
C LYS A 12 -7.27 -5.09 -9.69
N TRP A 13 -7.90 -4.01 -9.25
CA TRP A 13 -9.22 -4.05 -8.63
C TRP A 13 -10.15 -3.13 -9.41
N GLY A 14 -10.96 -3.71 -10.28
CA GLY A 14 -11.76 -2.92 -11.20
C GLY A 14 -10.86 -2.18 -12.19
N ASP A 15 -11.00 -0.87 -12.24
CA ASP A 15 -10.18 -0.01 -13.09
C ASP A 15 -9.00 0.63 -12.33
N ARG A 16 -8.72 0.14 -11.14
CA ARG A 16 -7.65 0.69 -10.29
C ARG A 16 -6.63 -0.38 -9.94
N TYR A 17 -5.46 0.08 -9.54
CA TYR A 17 -4.46 -0.79 -8.93
C TYR A 17 -4.47 -0.58 -7.42
N ALA A 18 -4.20 -1.64 -6.68
CA ALA A 18 -4.15 -1.60 -5.24
C ALA A 18 -2.99 -2.43 -4.72
N LEU A 19 -2.43 -1.98 -3.61
CA LEU A 19 -1.40 -2.73 -2.90
C LEU A 19 -2.09 -3.51 -1.79
N VAL A 20 -1.94 -4.83 -1.80
CA VAL A 20 -2.55 -5.70 -0.78
C VAL A 20 -1.47 -6.52 -0.09
N PRO A 21 -1.60 -6.77 1.22
CA PRO A 21 -0.58 -7.53 1.93
C PRO A 21 -0.63 -9.00 1.52
N ARG A 22 0.55 -9.60 1.36
CA ARG A 22 0.67 -11.04 1.19
C ARG A 22 0.41 -11.74 2.54
N GLU A 23 0.95 -11.14 3.60
CA GLU A 23 0.75 -11.58 4.97
C GLU A 23 0.92 -10.36 5.86
N GLY A 24 0.53 -10.45 7.11
CA GLY A 24 0.62 -9.32 8.02
C GLY A 24 -0.49 -8.30 7.84
N GLY A 25 -1.58 -8.68 7.17
CA GLY A 25 -2.69 -7.77 6.93
C GLY A 25 -3.34 -7.26 8.21
N ASP A 26 -3.25 -8.01 9.29
CA ASP A 26 -3.83 -7.58 10.57
C ASP A 26 -3.19 -6.29 11.08
N VAL A 27 -1.90 -6.12 10.83
CA VAL A 27 -1.20 -4.89 11.21
C VAL A 27 -1.75 -3.70 10.44
N LEU A 28 -2.01 -3.88 9.14
CA LEU A 28 -2.57 -2.82 8.31
C LEU A 28 -4.02 -2.53 8.65
N LYS A 29 -4.77 -3.51 9.11
CA LYS A 29 -6.18 -3.28 9.50
C LYS A 29 -6.31 -2.24 10.59
N ALA A 30 -5.32 -2.15 11.47
CA ALA A 30 -5.30 -1.13 12.51
C ALA A 30 -5.16 0.28 11.96
N LEU A 31 -4.72 0.41 10.72
CA LEU A 31 -4.47 1.70 10.07
C LEU A 31 -5.57 2.10 9.09
N VAL A 32 -6.64 1.32 8.98
CA VAL A 32 -7.76 1.65 8.09
C VAL A 32 -8.25 3.06 8.37
N SER A 33 -8.46 3.81 7.30
CA SER A 33 -8.84 5.22 7.30
C SER A 33 -7.70 6.19 7.61
N ARG A 34 -6.50 5.69 7.93
CA ARG A 34 -5.32 6.52 8.14
C ARG A 34 -4.62 6.76 6.80
N ARG A 35 -3.97 7.93 6.71
CA ARG A 35 -3.14 8.23 5.55
C ARG A 35 -1.70 7.89 5.89
N VAL A 36 -1.02 7.27 4.92
CA VAL A 36 0.32 6.73 5.14
C VAL A 36 1.22 7.07 3.95
N THR A 37 2.51 6.91 4.17
CA THR A 37 3.52 6.97 3.12
C THR A 37 3.95 5.54 2.84
N VAL A 38 3.99 5.18 1.57
CA VAL A 38 4.34 3.81 1.15
C VAL A 38 5.58 3.85 0.25
N THR A 39 6.55 3.03 0.58
CA THR A 39 7.69 2.77 -0.28
C THR A 39 7.57 1.32 -0.75
N VAL A 40 7.50 1.14 -2.06
CA VAL A 40 7.43 -0.20 -2.65
C VAL A 40 8.78 -0.49 -3.30
N MET A 41 9.37 -1.61 -2.93
CA MET A 41 10.67 -2.02 -3.43
C MET A 41 10.54 -3.30 -4.26
N GLY A 42 10.87 -3.21 -5.52
CA GLY A 42 10.94 -4.31 -6.45
C GLY A 42 12.08 -4.03 -7.40
N ASP A 43 11.90 -4.32 -8.68
CA ASP A 43 12.89 -3.96 -9.70
C ASP A 43 13.11 -2.45 -9.75
N ILE A 44 12.06 -1.72 -9.42
CA ILE A 44 12.12 -0.25 -9.28
C ILE A 44 11.56 0.10 -7.91
N GLY A 45 12.09 1.17 -7.33
CA GLY A 45 11.58 1.69 -6.08
C GLY A 45 10.55 2.78 -6.35
N VAL A 46 9.43 2.73 -5.64
CA VAL A 46 8.36 3.72 -5.78
C VAL A 46 7.99 4.26 -4.41
N TYR A 47 7.90 5.58 -4.34
CA TYR A 47 7.59 6.28 -3.09
C TYR A 47 6.28 7.04 -3.27
N ILE A 48 5.30 6.76 -2.42
CA ILE A 48 3.97 7.37 -2.54
C ILE A 48 3.60 7.98 -1.20
N MET A 49 3.26 9.25 -1.22
CA MET A 49 2.86 9.97 -0.01
C MET A 49 1.36 10.12 0.05
N ASN A 50 0.85 10.17 1.27
CA ASN A 50 -0.51 10.60 1.56
C ASN A 50 -1.57 9.73 0.90
N VAL A 51 -1.38 8.41 0.97
CA VAL A 51 -2.37 7.45 0.50
C VAL A 51 -3.13 6.85 1.67
N LYS A 52 -4.40 6.55 1.45
CA LYS A 52 -5.28 6.08 2.49
C LYS A 52 -5.31 4.55 2.54
N VAL A 53 -5.26 4.01 3.75
CA VAL A 53 -5.47 2.58 3.97
C VAL A 53 -6.98 2.34 4.03
N SER A 54 -7.48 1.42 3.23
CA SER A 54 -8.92 1.18 3.09
C SER A 54 -9.27 -0.27 3.35
N LYS A 55 -10.52 -0.53 3.68
CA LYS A 55 -11.05 -1.88 3.77
C LYS A 55 -11.22 -2.44 2.37
N ASN A 56 -11.04 -3.74 2.23
CA ASN A 56 -11.26 -4.42 0.97
C ASN A 56 -12.00 -5.73 1.26
N PRO A 57 -13.10 -6.03 0.53
CA PRO A 57 -13.92 -7.20 0.82
C PRO A 57 -13.23 -8.53 0.54
N ARG A 58 -12.25 -8.56 -0.34
CA ARG A 58 -11.55 -9.78 -0.69
C ARG A 58 -10.27 -9.98 0.12
N TYR A 59 -9.50 -8.90 0.29
CA TYR A 59 -8.19 -8.98 0.93
C TYR A 59 -8.18 -8.47 2.37
N GLY A 60 -9.29 -7.95 2.83
CA GLY A 60 -9.41 -7.37 4.15
C GLY A 60 -8.98 -5.92 4.21
N VAL A 61 -7.84 -5.62 3.64
CA VAL A 61 -7.28 -4.27 3.62
C VAL A 61 -6.54 -4.05 2.31
N ALA A 62 -6.57 -2.83 1.80
CA ALA A 62 -5.87 -2.46 0.58
C ALA A 62 -5.48 -0.99 0.61
N ILE A 63 -4.45 -0.64 -0.13
CA ILE A 63 -4.06 0.73 -0.38
C ILE A 63 -4.24 0.98 -1.87
N TYR A 64 -5.25 1.79 -2.23
CA TYR A 64 -5.52 2.08 -3.63
C TYR A 64 -4.50 3.07 -4.14
N LEU A 65 -3.88 2.72 -5.26
CA LEU A 65 -2.72 3.43 -5.80
C LEU A 65 -3.14 4.52 -6.76
N PRO A 66 -2.36 5.61 -6.86
CA PRO A 66 -2.70 6.71 -7.77
C PRO A 66 -2.83 6.26 -9.22
N ARG A 67 -3.92 6.65 -9.86
CA ARG A 67 -4.19 6.26 -11.27
C ARG A 67 -3.17 6.84 -12.23
N ARG A 68 -2.65 8.02 -11.94
CA ARG A 68 -1.66 8.67 -12.81
C ARG A 68 -0.38 7.87 -12.97
N MET A 69 -0.14 6.93 -12.04
CA MET A 69 1.04 6.08 -12.07
C MET A 69 0.75 4.69 -12.59
N ALA A 70 -0.34 4.51 -13.30
CA ALA A 70 -0.76 3.19 -13.79
C ALA A 70 0.34 2.42 -14.54
N PRO A 71 1.15 3.05 -15.42
CA PRO A 71 2.22 2.32 -16.08
C PRO A 71 3.23 1.69 -15.12
N THR A 72 3.47 2.36 -14.00
CA THR A 72 4.36 1.83 -12.95
C THR A 72 3.73 0.61 -12.29
N TRP A 73 2.45 0.70 -11.95
CA TRP A 73 1.76 -0.41 -11.30
C TRP A 73 1.63 -1.61 -12.21
N GLU A 74 1.46 -1.40 -13.51
CA GLU A 74 1.41 -2.46 -14.50
C GLU A 74 2.71 -3.27 -14.49
N ARG A 75 3.85 -2.61 -14.35
CA ARG A 75 5.15 -3.29 -14.29
C ARG A 75 5.34 -4.10 -13.03
N LEU A 76 4.69 -3.70 -11.95
CA LEU A 76 4.80 -4.36 -10.65
C LEU A 76 3.67 -5.35 -10.39
N HIS A 77 2.71 -5.44 -11.31
CA HIS A 77 1.52 -6.25 -11.15
C HIS A 77 1.85 -7.72 -10.90
N GLU A 78 1.21 -8.30 -9.91
CA GLU A 78 1.32 -9.71 -9.53
C GLU A 78 2.69 -10.17 -9.06
N LYS A 79 3.60 -9.25 -8.82
CA LYS A 79 4.91 -9.56 -8.24
C LYS A 79 4.84 -9.44 -6.73
N VAL A 80 5.62 -10.26 -6.03
CA VAL A 80 5.80 -10.09 -4.59
C VAL A 80 6.80 -8.96 -4.38
N LEU A 81 6.38 -7.97 -3.62
CA LEU A 81 7.16 -6.77 -3.40
C LEU A 81 7.33 -6.55 -1.90
N LYS A 82 8.42 -5.90 -1.53
CA LYS A 82 8.57 -5.42 -0.17
C LYS A 82 7.96 -4.04 -0.07
N ALA A 83 7.06 -3.87 0.89
CA ALA A 83 6.44 -2.57 1.13
C ALA A 83 6.82 -2.07 2.52
N VAL A 84 7.18 -0.80 2.58
CA VAL A 84 7.44 -0.11 3.83
C VAL A 84 6.37 0.95 4.00
N ILE A 85 5.60 0.84 5.07
CA ILE A 85 4.48 1.73 5.33
C ILE A 85 4.81 2.55 6.56
N GLU A 86 4.79 3.87 6.39
CA GLU A 86 5.12 4.78 7.47
C GLU A 86 3.91 5.65 7.80
N VAL A 87 3.56 5.67 9.07
CA VAL A 87 2.46 6.48 9.58
C VAL A 87 3.08 7.67 10.27
N GLY A 88 2.78 8.86 9.78
CA GLY A 88 3.28 10.06 10.41
C GLY A 88 2.64 10.26 11.77
N ASP A 89 3.36 10.96 12.62
CA ASP A 89 2.86 11.33 13.93
C ASP A 89 2.07 12.63 13.80
N ASP A 90 0.80 12.48 13.49
CA ASP A 90 -0.07 13.63 13.29
C ASP A 90 -0.74 14.08 14.57
N GLY A 91 -0.55 13.36 15.66
CA GLY A 91 -1.12 13.72 16.93
C GLY A 91 -0.45 14.89 17.61
N GLY A 92 0.68 15.27 17.10
CA GLY A 92 1.44 16.37 17.66
C GLY A 92 0.94 17.77 17.30
N TYR A 93 -0.11 17.86 16.54
CA TYR A 93 -0.64 19.15 16.07
C TYR A 93 -1.90 19.54 16.75
#